data_f3dd92d09adead2015cc9c85c9474bdf
#
_entry.id   f3dd92d09adead2015cc9c85c9474bdf
#
_cell.length_a   1.000
_cell.length_b   1.000
_cell.length_c   1.000
_cell.angle_alpha   90.00
_cell.angle_beta   90.00
_cell.angle_gamma   90.00
#
_symmetry.space_group_name_H-M   'P 1'
#
loop_
_entity.id
_entity.type
_entity.pdbx_description
1 polymer ?
#
loop_
_entity_poly.entity_id
_entity_poly.type
_entity_poly.pdbx_seq_one_letter_code
_entity_poly.pdbx_strand_id
1 'polypeptide(L)'
;MVNQFSQNPNIFPFAAIFIGCLILLLGCMAPTSAAEFRAGTAAVQITPPNGTPMAGYFSARGSEGVLDNLYAKATVFDDGKMKVALVSCDLINLPRQLVEEARRIVAGKTGIPESHVMISATHTHTGPAVVGGSSLDDLVTGSSKVSRQYARELPDKIAQAVVEANGRLTPALISFASRNEPDMSFIRRFWMKDGTVGWNPGKLNPNIIRPIGTIDPQVNVVYVETAGSKPAAKNDEMAADGSHHVEASNRRPLLTYVNFPLHLDTTGGLLISADFPATLARRLGEYKGAEMLTLFANGTCGNINHLNVNWAVGQTSPEEAGRLGTILAAAVLKSYMDLKNVGDVTLRVRREVVGLPLARFSDEELRKAREIAARNYANTPLLEMAKTYRILDTVAQKGKPIAVEIQVITLGRDIAWVALPGEAFVELGLSIKAVSPFRQTNVIELANGAEYYIPNRSAYTEGQYEVVSTPYAEGAGEMLVTTAAQLLAELNREAGGSLAGKPD
;
A
#
# COMPACT_ATOMS: atom_id res chain seq x y z
N MET A 1 45.66 71.39 61.72
CA MET A 1 46.32 71.77 60.49
C MET A 1 45.81 70.88 59.43
N VAL A 2 44.80 71.26 58.59
CA VAL A 2 44.95 71.78 57.24
C VAL A 2 45.67 70.72 56.37
N ASN A 3 45.20 70.11 55.37
CA ASN A 3 44.54 70.59 54.14
C ASN A 3 44.04 69.36 53.27
N GLN A 4 42.92 69.49 52.68
CA GLN A 4 42.61 69.75 51.25
C GLN A 4 42.71 68.47 50.33
N PHE A 5 41.67 68.05 49.91
CA PHE A 5 40.96 68.16 48.62
C PHE A 5 41.68 67.66 47.36
N SER A 6 41.02 66.75 46.72
CA SER A 6 40.69 67.01 45.31
C SER A 6 39.56 66.09 44.83
N GLN A 7 38.46 66.72 44.46
CA GLN A 7 37.34 66.08 43.68
C GLN A 7 37.82 65.84 42.26
N ASN A 8 37.46 64.73 41.70
CA ASN A 8 37.41 64.59 40.27
C ASN A 8 36.12 63.87 39.87
N PRO A 9 35.18 64.49 39.12
CA PRO A 9 33.96 63.98 38.70
C PRO A 9 34.09 63.44 37.24
N ASN A 10 34.14 62.13 37.01
CA ASN A 10 33.89 61.54 35.71
C ASN A 10 33.69 60.05 35.86
N ILE A 11 32.51 59.68 36.35
CA ILE A 11 31.97 58.35 36.18
C ILE A 11 30.55 58.48 35.56
N PHE A 12 30.49 58.48 34.24
CA PHE A 12 29.29 58.32 33.43
C PHE A 12 29.58 57.39 32.27
N PRO A 13 28.60 56.74 31.67
CA PRO A 13 27.68 55.69 32.04
C PRO A 13 27.84 54.47 31.07
N PHE A 14 28.57 53.46 31.50
CA PHE A 14 28.68 52.21 30.69
C PHE A 14 27.54 51.21 30.96
N ALA A 15 26.70 51.44 31.98
CA ALA A 15 25.64 50.52 32.33
C ALA A 15 24.38 50.60 31.46
N ALA A 16 24.14 51.74 30.80
CA ALA A 16 22.90 51.93 30.00
C ALA A 16 22.98 51.34 28.58
N ILE A 17 24.19 51.15 28.04
CA ILE A 17 24.38 50.62 26.66
C ILE A 17 24.28 49.07 26.64
N PHE A 18 24.63 48.37 27.71
CA PHE A 18 24.53 46.91 27.79
C PHE A 18 23.10 46.40 27.96
N ILE A 19 22.18 47.13 28.55
CA ILE A 19 20.76 46.74 28.72
C ILE A 19 20.00 46.95 27.39
N GLY A 20 20.35 47.98 26.60
CA GLY A 20 19.76 48.22 25.28
C GLY A 20 20.11 47.16 24.23
N CYS A 21 21.33 46.64 24.25
CA CYS A 21 21.73 45.53 23.32
C CYS A 21 21.18 44.17 23.71
N LEU A 22 20.90 43.92 25.00
CA LEU A 22 20.32 42.64 25.43
C LEU A 22 18.81 42.54 25.12
N ILE A 23 18.10 43.68 25.10
CA ILE A 23 16.68 43.75 24.71
C ILE A 23 16.51 43.65 23.18
N LEU A 24 17.46 44.11 22.39
CA LEU A 24 17.43 43.97 20.92
C LEU A 24 17.79 42.55 20.42
N LEU A 25 18.48 41.74 21.22
CA LEU A 25 18.76 40.32 20.89
C LEU A 25 17.62 39.35 21.29
N LEU A 26 16.70 39.77 22.15
CA LEU A 26 15.51 39.01 22.51
C LEU A 26 14.27 39.29 21.61
N GLY A 27 14.39 40.27 20.72
CA GLY A 27 13.25 40.74 19.90
C GLY A 27 13.03 40.08 18.53
N CYS A 28 13.86 39.12 18.12
CA CYS A 28 13.77 38.49 16.79
C CYS A 28 13.78 36.95 16.82
N MET A 29 13.23 36.34 17.85
CA MET A 29 12.66 34.99 17.64
C MET A 29 11.25 35.17 17.09
N ALA A 30 11.15 35.38 15.78
CA ALA A 30 9.89 35.10 15.10
C ALA A 30 9.48 33.67 15.50
N PRO A 31 8.23 33.46 15.92
CA PRO A 31 7.76 32.09 16.16
C PRO A 31 8.04 31.33 14.88
N THR A 32 8.89 30.31 14.94
CA THR A 32 9.00 29.34 13.86
C THR A 32 7.61 28.75 13.71
N SER A 33 6.86 29.26 12.73
CA SER A 33 5.58 28.64 12.34
C SER A 33 5.87 27.15 12.19
N ALA A 34 5.24 26.32 13.03
CA ALA A 34 5.31 24.88 12.84
C ALA A 34 5.00 24.63 11.36
N ALA A 35 5.87 23.92 10.67
CA ALA A 35 5.69 23.67 9.25
C ALA A 35 4.32 23.03 9.04
N GLU A 36 3.51 23.64 8.19
CA GLU A 36 2.13 23.23 7.96
C GLU A 36 2.13 21.94 7.16
N PHE A 37 1.44 20.91 7.65
CA PHE A 37 1.27 19.67 6.91
C PHE A 37 0.49 19.91 5.62
N ARG A 38 0.98 19.37 4.52
CA ARG A 38 0.41 19.53 3.18
C ARG A 38 0.19 18.20 2.52
N ALA A 39 -0.87 18.10 1.73
CA ALA A 39 -1.16 16.92 0.94
C ALA A 39 -1.57 17.33 -0.48
N GLY A 40 -1.23 16.48 -1.44
CA GLY A 40 -1.65 16.63 -2.82
C GLY A 40 -1.95 15.27 -3.44
N THR A 41 -2.90 15.24 -4.36
CA THR A 41 -3.39 14.00 -4.98
C THR A 41 -3.49 14.12 -6.49
N ALA A 42 -3.26 13.02 -7.20
CA ALA A 42 -3.48 12.92 -8.64
C ALA A 42 -3.75 11.48 -9.07
N ALA A 43 -4.39 11.32 -10.22
CA ALA A 43 -4.58 10.04 -10.89
C ALA A 43 -4.22 10.21 -12.37
N VAL A 44 -3.40 9.30 -12.89
CA VAL A 44 -3.02 9.22 -14.29
C VAL A 44 -3.53 7.93 -14.89
N GLN A 45 -4.24 8.01 -16.01
CA GLN A 45 -4.78 6.82 -16.67
C GLN A 45 -3.67 5.94 -17.24
N ILE A 46 -3.73 4.65 -16.89
CA ILE A 46 -2.82 3.60 -17.35
C ILE A 46 -3.55 2.47 -18.08
N THR A 47 -4.79 2.68 -18.51
CA THR A 47 -5.55 1.71 -19.30
C THR A 47 -4.75 1.31 -20.55
N PRO A 48 -4.53 0.00 -20.80
CA PRO A 48 -3.79 -0.44 -21.97
C PRO A 48 -4.64 -0.33 -23.26
N PRO A 49 -4.02 -0.38 -24.45
CA PRO A 49 -4.75 -0.55 -25.69
C PRO A 49 -5.53 -1.88 -25.72
N ASN A 50 -6.65 -1.90 -26.47
CA ASN A 50 -7.43 -3.12 -26.67
C ASN A 50 -6.60 -4.23 -27.34
N GLY A 51 -6.86 -5.49 -27.01
CA GLY A 51 -6.07 -6.64 -27.45
C GLY A 51 -4.77 -6.86 -26.67
N THR A 52 -4.47 -6.04 -25.66
CA THR A 52 -3.32 -6.27 -24.78
C THR A 52 -3.50 -7.58 -24.00
N PRO A 53 -2.47 -8.44 -23.92
CA PRO A 53 -2.50 -9.63 -23.08
C PRO A 53 -2.85 -9.29 -21.64
N MET A 54 -3.79 -10.06 -21.08
CA MET A 54 -4.29 -9.88 -19.70
C MET A 54 -3.56 -10.83 -18.75
N ALA A 55 -3.26 -10.33 -17.55
CA ALA A 55 -2.62 -11.09 -16.48
C ALA A 55 -3.63 -11.91 -15.63
N GLY A 56 -3.12 -12.69 -14.68
CA GLY A 56 -3.86 -13.32 -13.59
C GLY A 56 -4.27 -14.78 -13.82
N TYR A 57 -4.00 -15.37 -14.99
CA TYR A 57 -4.34 -16.76 -15.29
C TYR A 57 -3.22 -17.46 -16.07
N PHE A 58 -3.17 -18.80 -15.98
CA PHE A 58 -2.21 -19.62 -16.73
C PHE A 58 -2.66 -19.88 -18.18
N SER A 59 -3.18 -18.86 -18.85
CA SER A 59 -3.56 -18.92 -20.25
C SER A 59 -3.45 -17.53 -20.88
N ALA A 60 -2.92 -17.48 -22.11
CA ALA A 60 -2.88 -16.22 -22.85
C ALA A 60 -4.31 -15.76 -23.19
N ARG A 61 -4.65 -14.54 -22.78
CA ARG A 61 -5.94 -13.89 -23.03
C ARG A 61 -5.68 -12.48 -23.53
N GLY A 62 -6.30 -12.08 -24.62
CA GLY A 62 -6.30 -10.70 -25.10
C GLY A 62 -7.54 -9.96 -24.58
N SER A 63 -7.37 -8.70 -24.21
CA SER A 63 -8.52 -7.86 -23.80
C SER A 63 -9.43 -7.57 -25.01
N GLU A 64 -10.75 -7.63 -24.80
CA GLU A 64 -11.79 -7.39 -25.82
C GLU A 64 -12.44 -5.99 -25.70
N GLY A 65 -12.16 -5.28 -24.61
CA GLY A 65 -12.71 -3.96 -24.33
C GLY A 65 -12.33 -3.47 -22.93
N VAL A 66 -12.97 -2.39 -22.50
CA VAL A 66 -12.75 -1.75 -21.19
C VAL A 66 -14.09 -1.64 -20.46
N LEU A 67 -14.19 -2.22 -19.28
CA LEU A 67 -15.30 -2.03 -18.36
C LEU A 67 -15.08 -0.77 -17.52
N ASP A 68 -13.88 -0.63 -16.94
CA ASP A 68 -13.44 0.58 -16.25
C ASP A 68 -11.98 0.89 -16.58
N ASN A 69 -11.66 2.19 -16.58
CA ASN A 69 -10.29 2.63 -16.79
C ASN A 69 -9.40 2.29 -15.60
N LEU A 70 -8.14 1.97 -15.90
CA LEU A 70 -7.09 1.73 -14.91
C LEU A 70 -6.29 3.01 -14.66
N TYR A 71 -5.87 3.20 -13.41
CA TYR A 71 -5.13 4.39 -13.00
C TYR A 71 -3.89 4.06 -12.16
N ALA A 72 -2.86 4.91 -12.30
CA ALA A 72 -1.85 5.13 -11.27
C ALA A 72 -2.34 6.29 -10.40
N LYS A 73 -2.68 6.02 -9.14
CA LYS A 73 -3.22 6.97 -8.18
C LYS A 73 -2.14 7.32 -7.17
N ALA A 74 -1.83 8.61 -7.01
CA ALA A 74 -0.76 9.06 -6.13
C ALA A 74 -1.24 10.07 -5.10
N THR A 75 -0.71 9.97 -3.89
CA THR A 75 -0.76 11.04 -2.89
C THR A 75 0.65 11.40 -2.45
N VAL A 76 0.92 12.68 -2.28
CA VAL A 76 2.16 13.19 -1.70
C VAL A 76 1.82 13.87 -0.39
N PHE A 77 2.53 13.51 0.67
CA PHE A 77 2.49 14.17 1.97
C PHE A 77 3.79 14.94 2.21
N ASP A 78 3.67 16.11 2.81
CA ASP A 78 4.77 17.04 3.10
C ASP A 78 4.59 17.60 4.50
N ASP A 79 5.53 17.33 5.41
CA ASP A 79 5.54 17.88 6.79
C ASP A 79 6.40 19.15 6.92
N GLY A 80 6.85 19.68 5.78
CA GLY A 80 7.74 20.84 5.69
C GLY A 80 9.24 20.53 5.85
N LYS A 81 9.58 19.28 6.22
CA LYS A 81 10.96 18.79 6.31
C LYS A 81 11.20 17.63 5.35
N MET A 82 10.20 16.82 5.15
CA MET A 82 10.24 15.60 4.34
C MET A 82 8.99 15.48 3.49
N LYS A 83 9.17 14.93 2.28
CA LYS A 83 8.05 14.49 1.43
C LYS A 83 8.08 12.99 1.25
N VAL A 84 6.89 12.39 1.25
CA VAL A 84 6.70 10.99 0.89
C VAL A 84 5.59 10.88 -0.16
N ALA A 85 5.66 9.86 -1.00
CA ALA A 85 4.62 9.54 -1.97
C ALA A 85 4.13 8.10 -1.76
N LEU A 86 2.79 7.92 -1.74
CA LEU A 86 2.13 6.63 -1.81
C LEU A 86 1.45 6.53 -3.16
N VAL A 87 1.73 5.46 -3.90
CA VAL A 87 1.17 5.21 -5.22
C VAL A 87 0.52 3.83 -5.24
N SER A 88 -0.70 3.76 -5.78
CA SER A 88 -1.39 2.51 -6.07
C SER A 88 -1.73 2.45 -7.56
N CYS A 89 -1.37 1.34 -8.21
CA CYS A 89 -1.61 1.11 -9.62
C CYS A 89 -2.66 0.00 -9.80
N ASP A 90 -3.67 0.24 -10.63
CA ASP A 90 -4.70 -0.74 -10.96
C ASP A 90 -4.12 -1.82 -11.91
N LEU A 91 -3.22 -2.66 -11.37
CA LEU A 91 -2.47 -3.70 -12.06
C LEU A 91 -2.43 -4.95 -11.18
N ILE A 92 -2.10 -6.10 -11.78
CA ILE A 92 -1.92 -7.34 -11.01
C ILE A 92 -0.67 -7.27 -10.14
N ASN A 93 0.42 -6.77 -10.70
CA ASN A 93 1.71 -6.60 -10.05
C ASN A 93 2.58 -5.57 -10.78
N LEU A 94 3.73 -5.24 -10.21
CA LEU A 94 4.75 -4.38 -10.80
C LEU A 94 6.14 -4.98 -10.60
N PRO A 95 6.85 -5.36 -11.66
CA PRO A 95 8.24 -5.78 -11.56
C PRO A 95 9.12 -4.71 -10.89
N ARG A 96 10.02 -5.13 -10.03
CA ARG A 96 10.92 -4.24 -9.28
C ARG A 96 11.65 -3.22 -10.15
N GLN A 97 12.12 -3.64 -11.32
CA GLN A 97 12.83 -2.76 -12.26
C GLN A 97 11.97 -1.56 -12.71
N LEU A 98 10.66 -1.76 -12.94
CA LEU A 98 9.74 -0.68 -13.31
C LEU A 98 9.49 0.26 -12.13
N VAL A 99 9.43 -0.27 -10.91
CA VAL A 99 9.32 0.54 -9.69
C VAL A 99 10.55 1.41 -9.50
N GLU A 100 11.76 0.85 -9.64
CA GLU A 100 13.03 1.58 -9.53
C GLU A 100 13.13 2.67 -10.62
N GLU A 101 12.70 2.38 -11.85
CA GLU A 101 12.63 3.37 -12.94
C GLU A 101 11.69 4.52 -12.60
N ALA A 102 10.46 4.21 -12.17
CA ALA A 102 9.47 5.22 -11.79
C ALA A 102 9.99 6.11 -10.64
N ARG A 103 10.59 5.52 -9.60
CA ARG A 103 11.19 6.24 -8.48
C ARG A 103 12.31 7.20 -8.92
N ARG A 104 13.18 6.76 -9.84
CA ARG A 104 14.26 7.59 -10.38
C ARG A 104 13.70 8.80 -11.13
N ILE A 105 12.66 8.60 -11.95
CA ILE A 105 11.99 9.70 -12.66
C ILE A 105 11.33 10.67 -11.66
N VAL A 106 10.65 10.15 -10.62
CA VAL A 106 10.06 10.97 -9.55
C VAL A 106 11.14 11.80 -8.87
N ALA A 107 12.25 11.20 -8.45
CA ALA A 107 13.33 11.90 -7.76
C ALA A 107 13.91 13.02 -8.62
N GLY A 108 14.14 12.77 -9.90
CA GLY A 108 14.65 13.77 -10.86
C GLY A 108 13.70 14.95 -11.09
N LYS A 109 12.37 14.71 -11.07
CA LYS A 109 11.37 15.75 -11.37
C LYS A 109 10.85 16.50 -10.13
N THR A 110 10.88 15.88 -8.95
CA THR A 110 10.25 16.43 -7.73
C THR A 110 11.21 16.69 -6.58
N GLY A 111 12.40 16.11 -6.62
CA GLY A 111 13.33 16.08 -5.50
C GLY A 111 12.92 15.13 -4.36
N ILE A 112 11.82 14.39 -4.46
CA ILE A 112 11.45 13.36 -3.48
C ILE A 112 12.42 12.18 -3.63
N PRO A 113 13.16 11.80 -2.58
CA PRO A 113 14.10 10.68 -2.67
C PRO A 113 13.41 9.38 -3.09
N GLU A 114 14.09 8.54 -3.87
CA GLU A 114 13.57 7.22 -4.29
C GLU A 114 13.09 6.37 -3.11
N SER A 115 13.81 6.46 -1.98
CA SER A 115 13.47 5.76 -0.73
C SER A 115 12.21 6.28 -0.04
N HIS A 116 11.65 7.41 -0.47
CA HIS A 116 10.44 8.02 0.09
C HIS A 116 9.20 7.78 -0.80
N VAL A 117 9.32 6.98 -1.83
CA VAL A 117 8.23 6.64 -2.74
C VAL A 117 7.85 5.17 -2.57
N MET A 118 6.62 4.91 -2.15
CA MET A 118 6.02 3.57 -2.05
C MET A 118 5.09 3.37 -3.23
N ILE A 119 5.31 2.31 -4.01
CA ILE A 119 4.50 2.00 -5.21
C ILE A 119 3.97 0.58 -5.05
N SER A 120 2.64 0.41 -5.11
CA SER A 120 1.97 -0.89 -5.00
C SER A 120 1.03 -1.14 -6.17
N ALA A 121 0.70 -2.40 -6.39
CA ALA A 121 -0.38 -2.82 -7.29
C ALA A 121 -1.63 -3.19 -6.49
N THR A 122 -2.82 -2.98 -7.08
CA THR A 122 -4.10 -3.38 -6.46
C THR A 122 -4.36 -4.87 -6.55
N HIS A 123 -3.70 -5.56 -7.47
CA HIS A 123 -3.83 -6.99 -7.79
C HIS A 123 -5.02 -7.35 -8.68
N THR A 124 -5.48 -6.46 -9.55
CA THR A 124 -6.59 -6.81 -10.47
C THR A 124 -6.19 -7.88 -11.48
N HIS A 125 -6.99 -8.97 -11.58
CA HIS A 125 -6.82 -10.05 -12.55
C HIS A 125 -7.45 -9.75 -13.91
N THR A 126 -8.01 -8.57 -14.08
CA THR A 126 -8.55 -8.06 -15.34
C THR A 126 -7.79 -6.85 -15.87
N GLY A 127 -6.54 -6.70 -15.44
CA GLY A 127 -5.57 -5.74 -15.96
C GLY A 127 -4.60 -6.34 -16.98
N PRO A 128 -3.71 -5.51 -17.58
CA PRO A 128 -2.71 -5.95 -18.53
C PRO A 128 -1.60 -6.78 -17.87
N ALA A 129 -1.04 -7.72 -18.63
CA ALA A 129 0.21 -8.36 -18.27
C ALA A 129 1.35 -7.33 -18.38
N VAL A 130 2.04 -7.07 -17.27
CA VAL A 130 3.21 -6.19 -17.23
C VAL A 130 4.47 -7.04 -17.45
N VAL A 131 4.97 -7.04 -18.67
CA VAL A 131 6.17 -7.81 -19.07
C VAL A 131 7.44 -7.22 -18.45
N GLY A 132 8.40 -8.08 -18.11
CA GLY A 132 9.68 -7.68 -17.51
C GLY A 132 9.98 -8.35 -16.17
N GLY A 133 9.10 -9.22 -15.69
CA GLY A 133 9.32 -10.08 -14.53
C GLY A 133 10.16 -11.32 -14.88
N SER A 134 9.52 -12.48 -15.02
CA SER A 134 10.18 -13.69 -15.48
C SER A 134 9.86 -13.99 -16.96
N SER A 135 10.78 -14.66 -17.64
CA SER A 135 10.55 -15.16 -19.00
C SER A 135 9.40 -16.17 -19.07
N LEU A 136 9.05 -16.79 -17.95
CA LEU A 136 7.98 -17.76 -17.83
C LEU A 136 6.62 -17.09 -17.68
N ASP A 137 6.50 -16.01 -16.91
CA ASP A 137 5.28 -15.21 -16.87
C ASP A 137 4.95 -14.66 -18.28
N ASP A 138 5.96 -14.17 -18.99
CA ASP A 138 5.82 -13.70 -20.37
C ASP A 138 5.34 -14.81 -21.34
N LEU A 139 5.78 -16.05 -21.13
CA LEU A 139 5.38 -17.20 -21.95
C LEU A 139 3.92 -17.60 -21.67
N VAL A 140 3.50 -17.60 -20.40
CA VAL A 140 2.16 -18.05 -19.98
C VAL A 140 1.10 -17.01 -20.31
N THR A 141 1.36 -15.75 -20.01
CA THR A 141 0.39 -14.65 -20.23
C THR A 141 0.39 -14.13 -21.65
N GLY A 142 1.42 -14.45 -22.43
CA GLY A 142 1.60 -13.98 -23.80
C GLY A 142 2.23 -12.58 -23.85
N SER A 143 3.52 -12.49 -24.18
CA SER A 143 4.16 -11.21 -24.47
C SER A 143 3.90 -10.80 -25.90
N SER A 144 3.47 -9.55 -26.13
CA SER A 144 3.25 -8.96 -27.45
C SER A 144 4.08 -7.69 -27.64
N LYS A 145 4.13 -7.17 -28.85
CA LYS A 145 4.74 -5.84 -29.09
C LYS A 145 4.03 -4.76 -28.28
N VAL A 146 2.70 -4.88 -28.14
CA VAL A 146 1.86 -3.92 -27.40
C VAL A 146 2.16 -3.99 -25.91
N SER A 147 2.22 -5.19 -25.29
CA SER A 147 2.53 -5.33 -23.85
C SER A 147 3.94 -4.84 -23.50
N ARG A 148 4.93 -5.09 -24.38
CA ARG A 148 6.29 -4.55 -24.19
C ARG A 148 6.36 -3.03 -24.33
N GLN A 149 5.56 -2.42 -25.21
CA GLN A 149 5.48 -0.97 -25.31
C GLN A 149 4.79 -0.39 -24.07
N TYR A 150 3.68 -0.98 -23.65
CA TYR A 150 2.97 -0.60 -22.44
C TYR A 150 3.90 -0.60 -21.21
N ALA A 151 4.65 -1.69 -20.99
CA ALA A 151 5.60 -1.80 -19.89
C ALA A 151 6.69 -0.71 -19.91
N ARG A 152 7.16 -0.30 -21.10
CA ARG A 152 8.16 0.79 -21.24
C ARG A 152 7.60 2.17 -20.90
N GLU A 153 6.30 2.42 -21.17
CA GLU A 153 5.65 3.71 -20.91
C GLU A 153 5.14 3.85 -19.47
N LEU A 154 4.97 2.72 -18.78
CA LEU A 154 4.34 2.67 -17.47
C LEU A 154 5.11 3.45 -16.39
N PRO A 155 6.45 3.40 -16.28
CA PRO A 155 7.20 4.17 -15.28
C PRO A 155 7.00 5.68 -15.39
N ASP A 156 6.94 6.21 -16.63
CA ASP A 156 6.68 7.64 -16.87
C ASP A 156 5.28 8.04 -16.39
N LYS A 157 4.24 7.22 -16.65
CA LYS A 157 2.86 7.48 -16.22
C LYS A 157 2.72 7.41 -14.70
N ILE A 158 3.38 6.44 -14.05
CA ILE A 158 3.42 6.33 -12.58
C ILE A 158 4.11 7.58 -11.99
N ALA A 159 5.25 7.95 -12.55
CA ALA A 159 5.98 9.14 -12.10
C ALA A 159 5.17 10.43 -12.33
N GLN A 160 4.45 10.54 -13.45
CA GLN A 160 3.56 11.67 -13.73
C GLN A 160 2.52 11.84 -12.64
N ALA A 161 1.89 10.76 -12.15
CA ALA A 161 0.92 10.86 -11.06
C ALA A 161 1.53 11.49 -9.79
N VAL A 162 2.76 11.13 -9.44
CA VAL A 162 3.47 11.72 -8.29
C VAL A 162 3.85 13.19 -8.55
N VAL A 163 4.32 13.51 -9.75
CA VAL A 163 4.67 14.89 -10.14
C VAL A 163 3.45 15.79 -10.05
N GLU A 164 2.30 15.36 -10.58
CA GLU A 164 1.06 16.12 -10.49
C GLU A 164 0.56 16.25 -9.05
N ALA A 165 0.61 15.19 -8.25
CA ALA A 165 0.25 15.23 -6.83
C ALA A 165 1.16 16.20 -6.06
N ASN A 166 2.48 16.17 -6.30
CA ASN A 166 3.42 17.11 -5.69
C ASN A 166 3.17 18.56 -6.11
N GLY A 167 2.73 18.80 -7.35
CA GLY A 167 2.35 20.14 -7.83
C GLY A 167 1.04 20.67 -7.25
N ARG A 168 0.20 19.81 -6.63
CA ARG A 168 -1.09 20.17 -6.03
C ARG A 168 -1.05 20.21 -4.49
N LEU A 169 0.14 20.21 -3.89
CA LEU A 169 0.28 20.29 -2.43
C LEU A 169 -0.44 21.51 -1.86
N THR A 170 -1.33 21.29 -0.92
CA THR A 170 -2.11 22.31 -0.20
C THR A 170 -2.15 21.98 1.28
N PRO A 171 -2.29 22.98 2.18
CA PRO A 171 -2.50 22.76 3.61
C PRO A 171 -3.62 21.77 3.86
N ALA A 172 -3.37 20.77 4.70
CA ALA A 172 -4.28 19.66 4.89
C ALA A 172 -4.38 19.19 6.34
N LEU A 173 -5.52 18.60 6.66
CA LEU A 173 -5.77 17.84 7.88
C LEU A 173 -5.87 16.37 7.51
N ILE A 174 -5.34 15.52 8.37
CA ILE A 174 -5.34 14.07 8.18
C ILE A 174 -5.94 13.37 9.39
N SER A 175 -6.79 12.40 9.13
CA SER A 175 -7.49 11.60 10.13
C SER A 175 -7.47 10.13 9.74
N PHE A 176 -7.70 9.25 10.70
CA PHE A 176 -7.72 7.82 10.46
C PHE A 176 -8.82 7.12 11.25
N ALA A 177 -9.27 5.98 10.75
CA ALA A 177 -10.18 5.07 11.43
C ALA A 177 -9.96 3.64 10.96
N SER A 178 -10.40 2.67 11.75
CA SER A 178 -10.41 1.25 11.39
C SER A 178 -11.74 0.62 11.76
N ARG A 179 -12.24 -0.28 10.91
CA ARG A 179 -13.48 -1.03 11.13
C ARG A 179 -13.35 -2.43 10.57
N ASN A 180 -14.09 -3.40 11.08
CA ASN A 180 -14.08 -4.75 10.54
C ASN A 180 -15.20 -4.96 9.52
N GLU A 181 -14.88 -5.66 8.42
CA GLU A 181 -15.80 -6.14 7.39
C GLU A 181 -15.47 -7.62 7.09
N PRO A 182 -16.08 -8.58 7.82
CA PRO A 182 -15.72 -9.99 7.73
C PRO A 182 -16.35 -10.73 6.56
N ASP A 183 -17.34 -10.15 5.87
CA ASP A 183 -18.19 -10.88 4.92
C ASP A 183 -17.74 -10.70 3.45
N MET A 184 -16.52 -10.23 3.23
CA MET A 184 -15.99 -10.00 1.88
C MET A 184 -14.87 -10.95 1.50
N SER A 185 -14.05 -11.40 2.46
CA SER A 185 -12.89 -12.25 2.20
C SER A 185 -13.03 -13.60 2.90
N PHE A 186 -12.57 -14.66 2.24
CA PHE A 186 -12.69 -16.04 2.70
C PHE A 186 -11.38 -16.78 2.47
N ILE A 187 -11.06 -17.71 3.38
CA ILE A 187 -9.95 -18.64 3.20
C ILE A 187 -10.20 -19.49 1.97
N ARG A 188 -9.18 -19.70 1.14
CA ARG A 188 -9.25 -20.56 -0.05
C ARG A 188 -8.55 -21.93 0.11
N ARG A 189 -8.01 -22.22 1.30
CA ARG A 189 -7.31 -23.45 1.68
C ARG A 189 -8.12 -24.20 2.75
N PHE A 190 -8.31 -25.51 2.56
CA PHE A 190 -9.21 -26.29 3.42
C PHE A 190 -8.64 -27.66 3.72
N TRP A 191 -8.82 -28.13 4.97
CA TRP A 191 -8.65 -29.55 5.30
C TRP A 191 -9.79 -30.36 4.68
N MET A 192 -9.42 -31.44 3.96
CA MET A 192 -10.35 -32.34 3.29
C MET A 192 -10.50 -33.67 4.04
N LYS A 193 -11.61 -34.40 3.83
CA LYS A 193 -11.92 -35.67 4.50
C LYS A 193 -10.88 -36.77 4.24
N ASP A 194 -10.18 -36.71 3.13
CA ASP A 194 -9.10 -37.66 2.77
C ASP A 194 -7.75 -37.32 3.43
N GLY A 195 -7.72 -36.31 4.32
CA GLY A 195 -6.52 -35.87 5.01
C GLY A 195 -5.63 -34.94 4.20
N THR A 196 -5.99 -34.59 2.97
CA THR A 196 -5.26 -33.65 2.14
C THR A 196 -5.68 -32.21 2.41
N VAL A 197 -4.96 -31.26 1.82
CA VAL A 197 -5.37 -29.86 1.72
C VAL A 197 -5.97 -29.61 0.34
N GLY A 198 -7.16 -29.00 0.29
CA GLY A 198 -7.80 -28.53 -0.93
C GLY A 198 -7.57 -27.04 -1.12
N TRP A 199 -7.14 -26.64 -2.32
CA TRP A 199 -7.08 -25.25 -2.75
C TRP A 199 -8.28 -24.94 -3.65
N ASN A 200 -9.09 -23.94 -3.31
CA ASN A 200 -10.36 -23.66 -4.00
C ASN A 200 -11.17 -24.95 -4.31
N PRO A 201 -11.53 -25.76 -3.30
CA PRO A 201 -12.03 -27.12 -3.51
C PRO A 201 -13.45 -27.18 -4.11
N GLY A 202 -14.00 -26.05 -4.52
CA GLY A 202 -15.33 -25.93 -5.10
C GLY A 202 -16.41 -25.62 -4.06
N LYS A 203 -17.51 -25.03 -4.56
CA LYS A 203 -18.66 -24.65 -3.74
C LYS A 203 -19.45 -25.87 -3.32
N LEU A 204 -20.01 -25.80 -2.10
CA LEU A 204 -20.84 -26.86 -1.50
C LEU A 204 -20.16 -28.25 -1.53
N ASN A 205 -18.84 -28.30 -1.52
CA ASN A 205 -18.10 -29.54 -1.56
C ASN A 205 -18.22 -30.28 -0.22
N PRO A 206 -18.88 -31.47 -0.18
CA PRO A 206 -19.13 -32.21 1.06
C PRO A 206 -17.86 -32.81 1.69
N ASN A 207 -16.72 -32.76 0.97
CA ASN A 207 -15.44 -33.27 1.46
C ASN A 207 -14.64 -32.21 2.25
N ILE A 208 -15.10 -30.97 2.33
CA ILE A 208 -14.48 -29.94 3.16
C ILE A 208 -14.75 -30.26 4.64
N ILE A 209 -13.70 -30.24 5.47
CA ILE A 209 -13.81 -30.34 6.93
C ILE A 209 -13.86 -28.94 7.54
N ARG A 210 -12.83 -28.08 7.23
CA ARG A 210 -12.71 -26.73 7.79
C ARG A 210 -11.68 -25.91 7.01
N PRO A 211 -11.77 -24.57 7.07
CA PRO A 211 -10.72 -23.72 6.50
C PRO A 211 -9.39 -23.86 7.28
N ILE A 212 -8.29 -23.50 6.60
CA ILE A 212 -6.92 -23.44 7.16
C ILE A 212 -6.50 -21.98 7.25
N GLY A 213 -6.20 -21.50 8.45
CA GLY A 213 -5.81 -20.13 8.68
C GLY A 213 -6.99 -19.22 9.06
N THR A 214 -6.81 -17.93 8.87
CA THR A 214 -7.77 -16.88 9.24
C THR A 214 -7.84 -15.79 8.15
N ILE A 215 -8.79 -14.88 8.26
CA ILE A 215 -8.85 -13.65 7.45
C ILE A 215 -8.41 -12.45 8.30
N ASP A 216 -8.05 -11.37 7.65
CA ASP A 216 -7.93 -10.05 8.26
C ASP A 216 -9.15 -9.21 7.83
N PRO A 217 -10.16 -9.04 8.68
CA PRO A 217 -11.37 -8.30 8.33
C PRO A 217 -11.20 -6.79 8.43
N GLN A 218 -10.02 -6.28 8.81
CA GLN A 218 -9.83 -4.88 9.13
C GLN A 218 -9.78 -4.01 7.89
N VAL A 219 -10.73 -3.09 7.76
CA VAL A 219 -10.73 -1.97 6.81
C VAL A 219 -10.07 -0.78 7.48
N ASN A 220 -8.87 -0.41 7.06
CA ASN A 220 -8.18 0.78 7.50
C ASN A 220 -8.48 1.95 6.57
N VAL A 221 -8.82 3.10 7.13
CA VAL A 221 -9.13 4.32 6.40
C VAL A 221 -8.20 5.44 6.86
N VAL A 222 -7.59 6.15 5.90
CA VAL A 222 -6.94 7.44 6.14
C VAL A 222 -7.67 8.47 5.28
N TYR A 223 -8.19 9.52 5.95
CA TYR A 223 -8.95 10.57 5.31
C TYR A 223 -8.19 11.89 5.36
N VAL A 224 -8.13 12.58 4.24
CA VAL A 224 -7.43 13.88 4.11
C VAL A 224 -8.37 14.91 3.51
N GLU A 225 -8.40 16.08 4.12
CA GLU A 225 -9.15 17.24 3.63
C GLU A 225 -8.30 18.51 3.71
N THR A 226 -8.64 19.53 2.94
CA THR A 226 -7.95 20.83 3.05
C THR A 226 -8.11 21.41 4.46
N ALA A 227 -7.10 22.12 4.97
CA ALA A 227 -7.17 22.74 6.30
C ALA A 227 -8.27 23.81 6.41
N GLY A 228 -8.81 24.27 5.28
CA GLY A 228 -9.74 25.42 5.22
C GLY A 228 -9.00 26.74 5.47
N SER A 229 -9.56 27.86 5.01
CA SER A 229 -9.11 29.16 5.47
C SER A 229 -9.52 29.33 6.93
N LYS A 230 -8.59 29.79 7.81
CA LYS A 230 -8.99 30.28 9.14
C LYS A 230 -10.09 31.31 8.93
N PRO A 231 -11.24 31.24 9.63
CA PRO A 231 -12.19 32.34 9.62
C PRO A 231 -11.42 33.61 9.95
N ALA A 232 -11.56 34.65 9.13
CA ALA A 232 -11.11 35.96 9.52
C ALA A 232 -11.78 36.25 10.87
N ALA A 233 -11.01 36.63 11.88
CA ALA A 233 -11.55 36.97 13.20
C ALA A 233 -12.63 38.05 12.99
N LYS A 234 -13.87 37.62 12.87
CA LYS A 234 -15.02 38.49 12.99
C LYS A 234 -15.33 38.57 14.47
N ASN A 235 -15.42 39.79 14.96
CA ASN A 235 -15.97 40.06 16.27
C ASN A 235 -17.27 39.26 16.44
N ASP A 236 -17.41 38.62 17.61
CA ASP A 236 -18.62 37.88 18.00
C ASP A 236 -19.84 38.81 17.97
N GLU A 237 -20.42 39.05 16.80
CA GLU A 237 -21.77 39.57 16.71
C GLU A 237 -22.74 38.41 16.75
N MET A 238 -23.32 38.20 17.91
CA MET A 238 -24.47 37.30 18.08
C MET A 238 -25.57 37.73 17.11
N ALA A 239 -26.02 36.83 16.26
CA ALA A 239 -27.19 37.03 15.45
C ALA A 239 -28.40 37.29 16.38
N ALA A 240 -29.24 38.24 16.04
CA ALA A 240 -30.36 38.71 16.83
C ALA A 240 -31.44 37.63 17.11
N ASP A 241 -31.33 36.43 16.54
CA ASP A 241 -32.27 35.31 16.66
C ASP A 241 -31.76 34.18 17.54
N GLY A 242 -30.54 34.28 18.14
CA GLY A 242 -29.97 33.26 19.01
C GLY A 242 -29.52 31.99 18.30
N SER A 243 -29.50 31.95 16.97
CA SER A 243 -29.00 30.78 16.23
C SER A 243 -27.48 30.84 16.12
N HIS A 244 -26.80 29.78 16.57
CA HIS A 244 -25.39 29.54 16.25
C HIS A 244 -25.33 29.08 14.79
N HIS A 245 -25.03 29.96 13.86
CA HIS A 245 -24.58 29.53 12.53
C HIS A 245 -23.22 28.85 12.71
N VAL A 246 -23.21 27.53 12.76
CA VAL A 246 -22.00 26.76 12.54
C VAL A 246 -21.63 27.01 11.06
N GLU A 247 -20.71 27.94 10.81
CA GLU A 247 -20.16 28.12 9.46
C GLU A 247 -19.66 26.76 8.99
N ALA A 248 -20.27 26.25 7.92
CA ALA A 248 -19.80 25.02 7.27
C ALA A 248 -18.30 25.23 6.96
N SER A 249 -17.47 24.42 7.58
CA SER A 249 -16.02 24.52 7.37
C SER A 249 -15.76 24.40 5.86
N ASN A 250 -15.07 25.37 5.26
CA ASN A 250 -14.70 25.39 3.83
C ASN A 250 -13.65 24.31 3.48
N ARG A 251 -13.75 23.15 4.14
CA ARG A 251 -12.85 22.01 3.97
C ARG A 251 -13.31 21.18 2.78
N ARG A 252 -12.39 20.90 1.87
CA ARG A 252 -12.63 20.07 0.70
C ARG A 252 -11.96 18.71 0.88
N PRO A 253 -12.69 17.59 0.67
CA PRO A 253 -12.11 16.26 0.64
C PRO A 253 -11.02 16.16 -0.44
N LEU A 254 -9.85 15.62 -0.08
CA LEU A 254 -8.73 15.40 -0.99
C LEU A 254 -8.49 13.91 -1.25
N LEU A 255 -8.51 13.10 -0.20
CA LEU A 255 -8.16 11.68 -0.25
C LEU A 255 -8.99 10.86 0.72
N THR A 256 -9.44 9.71 0.26
CA THR A 256 -9.73 8.55 1.09
C THR A 256 -8.79 7.43 0.67
N TYR A 257 -7.82 7.12 1.53
CA TYR A 257 -6.97 5.95 1.41
C TYR A 257 -7.65 4.78 2.14
N VAL A 258 -7.72 3.62 1.49
CA VAL A 258 -8.34 2.41 2.01
C VAL A 258 -7.37 1.25 1.90
N ASN A 259 -7.05 0.59 3.02
CA ASN A 259 -6.30 -0.66 3.02
C ASN A 259 -7.20 -1.80 3.51
N PHE A 260 -7.36 -2.82 2.67
CA PHE A 260 -8.15 -4.01 2.96
C PHE A 260 -7.59 -5.20 2.18
N PRO A 261 -7.42 -6.39 2.80
CA PRO A 261 -6.87 -7.57 2.13
C PRO A 261 -7.98 -8.37 1.41
N LEU A 262 -7.89 -8.40 0.07
CA LEU A 262 -8.74 -9.26 -0.74
C LEU A 262 -8.12 -9.45 -2.14
N HIS A 263 -8.14 -10.68 -2.64
CA HIS A 263 -7.74 -10.99 -4.02
C HIS A 263 -8.70 -10.34 -5.02
N LEU A 264 -8.18 -9.58 -5.98
CA LEU A 264 -8.99 -8.85 -6.98
C LEU A 264 -9.23 -9.71 -8.23
N ASP A 265 -9.90 -10.84 -8.03
CA ASP A 265 -10.31 -11.80 -9.07
C ASP A 265 -11.85 -11.94 -9.10
N THR A 266 -12.55 -10.80 -8.90
CA THR A 266 -14.02 -10.83 -8.74
C THR A 266 -14.77 -10.51 -10.02
N THR A 267 -14.18 -9.77 -10.95
CA THR A 267 -14.80 -9.36 -12.21
C THR A 267 -14.85 -10.50 -13.24
N GLY A 268 -13.72 -11.17 -13.47
CA GLY A 268 -13.59 -12.20 -14.52
C GLY A 268 -13.71 -11.65 -15.95
N GLY A 269 -13.71 -12.57 -16.94
CA GLY A 269 -13.92 -12.24 -18.35
C GLY A 269 -12.72 -11.58 -19.04
N LEU A 270 -12.99 -10.86 -20.16
CA LEU A 270 -11.99 -10.29 -21.06
C LEU A 270 -12.07 -8.75 -21.18
N LEU A 271 -12.85 -8.10 -20.33
CA LEU A 271 -12.89 -6.64 -20.25
C LEU A 271 -11.89 -6.15 -19.22
N ILE A 272 -11.11 -5.12 -19.58
CA ILE A 272 -10.21 -4.45 -18.64
C ILE A 272 -11.02 -3.80 -17.52
N SER A 273 -10.63 -4.06 -16.26
CA SER A 273 -11.28 -3.52 -15.08
C SER A 273 -10.31 -3.37 -13.91
N ALA A 274 -10.50 -2.34 -13.09
CA ALA A 274 -9.84 -2.20 -11.80
C ALA A 274 -10.52 -3.03 -10.69
N ASP A 275 -11.49 -3.90 -11.05
CA ASP A 275 -12.24 -4.76 -10.13
C ASP A 275 -13.06 -3.95 -9.10
N PHE A 276 -13.37 -4.49 -7.91
CA PHE A 276 -14.21 -3.82 -6.92
C PHE A 276 -13.69 -2.43 -6.46
N PRO A 277 -12.40 -2.08 -6.51
CA PRO A 277 -11.94 -0.71 -6.22
C PRO A 277 -12.48 0.37 -7.15
N ALA A 278 -12.86 0.03 -8.39
CA ALA A 278 -13.54 0.98 -9.28
C ALA A 278 -14.91 1.40 -8.70
N THR A 279 -15.70 0.42 -8.24
CA THR A 279 -16.99 0.70 -7.59
C THR A 279 -16.80 1.39 -6.24
N LEU A 280 -15.83 0.98 -5.43
CA LEU A 280 -15.47 1.68 -4.18
C LEU A 280 -15.25 3.17 -4.43
N ALA A 281 -14.37 3.51 -5.38
CA ALA A 281 -14.04 4.89 -5.71
C ALA A 281 -15.27 5.68 -6.17
N ARG A 282 -16.08 5.10 -7.04
CA ARG A 282 -17.32 5.73 -7.53
C ARG A 282 -18.30 6.01 -6.38
N ARG A 283 -18.57 5.03 -5.49
CA ARG A 283 -19.50 5.20 -4.36
C ARG A 283 -19.03 6.25 -3.36
N LEU A 284 -17.74 6.28 -3.05
CA LEU A 284 -17.19 7.30 -2.15
C LEU A 284 -17.20 8.69 -2.80
N GLY A 285 -16.94 8.78 -4.11
CA GLY A 285 -17.04 10.01 -4.88
C GLY A 285 -18.48 10.56 -4.96
N GLU A 286 -19.49 9.70 -5.07
CA GLU A 286 -20.92 10.08 -5.00
C GLU A 286 -21.25 10.74 -3.65
N TYR A 287 -20.61 10.33 -2.55
CA TYR A 287 -20.86 10.87 -1.21
C TYR A 287 -19.99 12.08 -0.85
N LYS A 288 -18.69 12.05 -1.18
CA LYS A 288 -17.71 13.09 -0.76
C LYS A 288 -17.37 14.09 -1.86
N GLY A 289 -17.84 13.87 -3.09
CA GLY A 289 -17.52 14.65 -4.28
C GLY A 289 -16.54 13.91 -5.19
N ALA A 290 -16.77 14.02 -6.50
CA ALA A 290 -16.00 13.32 -7.54
C ALA A 290 -14.52 13.73 -7.59
N GLU A 291 -14.16 14.88 -7.05
CA GLU A 291 -12.78 15.39 -7.00
C GLU A 291 -11.94 14.72 -5.91
N MET A 292 -12.58 14.02 -4.95
CA MET A 292 -11.86 13.29 -3.92
C MET A 292 -11.21 12.02 -4.51
N LEU A 293 -9.89 11.90 -4.38
CA LEU A 293 -9.20 10.67 -4.78
C LEU A 293 -9.53 9.54 -3.80
N THR A 294 -9.95 8.39 -4.32
CA THR A 294 -9.98 7.13 -3.58
C THR A 294 -8.78 6.29 -3.99
N LEU A 295 -7.85 6.06 -3.07
CA LEU A 295 -6.67 5.23 -3.25
C LEU A 295 -6.85 3.93 -2.46
N PHE A 296 -7.03 2.82 -3.17
CA PHE A 296 -7.08 1.49 -2.59
C PHE A 296 -5.69 0.87 -2.59
N ALA A 297 -5.25 0.31 -1.46
CA ALA A 297 -4.02 -0.45 -1.32
C ALA A 297 -4.36 -1.83 -0.75
N ASN A 298 -3.97 -2.88 -1.46
CA ASN A 298 -4.29 -4.24 -1.06
C ASN A 298 -3.49 -4.64 0.19
N GLY A 299 -4.17 -5.28 1.15
CA GLY A 299 -3.53 -5.95 2.27
C GLY A 299 -3.00 -7.32 1.89
N THR A 300 -2.40 -8.03 2.84
CA THR A 300 -1.89 -9.38 2.59
C THR A 300 -3.03 -10.36 2.29
N CYS A 301 -3.09 -10.86 1.05
CA CYS A 301 -4.20 -11.69 0.58
C CYS A 301 -3.77 -12.99 -0.11
N GLY A 302 -2.49 -13.40 0.03
CA GLY A 302 -1.93 -14.54 -0.68
C GLY A 302 -2.68 -15.88 -0.50
N ASN A 303 -3.43 -16.08 0.58
CA ASN A 303 -4.18 -17.32 0.86
C ASN A 303 -5.69 -17.11 1.05
N ILE A 304 -6.22 -15.96 0.65
CA ILE A 304 -7.65 -15.64 0.71
C ILE A 304 -8.18 -15.19 -0.65
N ASN A 305 -9.49 -15.25 -0.84
CA ASN A 305 -10.19 -14.66 -1.98
C ASN A 305 -11.64 -14.28 -1.60
N HIS A 306 -12.45 -13.91 -2.59
CA HIS A 306 -13.86 -13.53 -2.45
C HIS A 306 -14.82 -14.72 -2.45
N LEU A 307 -14.36 -15.96 -2.67
CA LEU A 307 -15.20 -17.13 -2.86
C LEU A 307 -15.60 -17.76 -1.52
N ASN A 308 -16.87 -17.64 -1.16
CA ASN A 308 -17.44 -18.38 -0.05
C ASN A 308 -17.88 -19.76 -0.54
N VAL A 309 -17.21 -20.81 -0.08
CA VAL A 309 -17.51 -22.20 -0.48
C VAL A 309 -18.91 -22.69 -0.02
N ASN A 310 -19.55 -22.00 0.92
CA ASN A 310 -20.88 -22.32 1.42
C ASN A 310 -22.01 -21.73 0.54
N TRP A 311 -21.70 -20.93 -0.47
CA TRP A 311 -22.70 -20.30 -1.33
C TRP A 311 -22.79 -21.01 -2.68
N ALA A 312 -24.02 -21.34 -3.10
CA ALA A 312 -24.28 -21.98 -4.39
C ALA A 312 -24.16 -21.01 -5.58
N VAL A 313 -24.44 -19.72 -5.35
CA VAL A 313 -24.52 -18.68 -6.40
C VAL A 313 -23.16 -18.40 -7.06
N GLY A 314 -23.20 -17.84 -8.27
CA GLY A 314 -22.01 -17.29 -8.94
C GLY A 314 -21.40 -16.17 -8.11
N GLN A 315 -20.07 -16.14 -8.03
CA GLN A 315 -19.34 -15.17 -7.23
C GLN A 315 -18.22 -14.49 -8.04
N THR A 316 -18.27 -14.59 -9.37
CA THR A 316 -17.28 -13.95 -10.27
C THR A 316 -18.06 -13.37 -11.44
N SER A 317 -18.18 -12.04 -11.45
CA SER A 317 -18.79 -11.23 -12.51
C SER A 317 -18.58 -9.74 -12.24
N PRO A 318 -18.82 -8.86 -13.22
CA PRO A 318 -18.83 -7.41 -13.00
C PRO A 318 -19.82 -6.96 -11.91
N GLU A 319 -20.98 -7.62 -11.81
CA GLU A 319 -21.99 -7.34 -10.78
C GLU A 319 -21.49 -7.70 -9.39
N GLU A 320 -20.73 -8.80 -9.26
CA GLU A 320 -20.11 -9.20 -8.00
C GLU A 320 -19.03 -8.22 -7.56
N ALA A 321 -18.16 -7.76 -8.46
CA ALA A 321 -17.21 -6.68 -8.20
C ALA A 321 -17.96 -5.42 -7.75
N GLY A 322 -19.09 -5.09 -8.40
CA GLY A 322 -19.99 -4.01 -8.00
C GLY A 322 -20.56 -4.16 -6.59
N ARG A 323 -20.98 -5.39 -6.23
CA ARG A 323 -21.51 -5.71 -4.89
C ARG A 323 -20.42 -5.56 -3.82
N LEU A 324 -19.25 -6.14 -4.02
CA LEU A 324 -18.13 -6.07 -3.07
C LEU A 324 -17.63 -4.64 -2.90
N GLY A 325 -17.45 -3.89 -3.99
CA GLY A 325 -17.07 -2.47 -3.91
C GLY A 325 -18.09 -1.61 -3.16
N THR A 326 -19.39 -1.95 -3.25
CA THR A 326 -20.45 -1.25 -2.50
C THR A 326 -20.41 -1.61 -1.01
N ILE A 327 -20.16 -2.86 -0.63
CA ILE A 327 -20.00 -3.29 0.77
C ILE A 327 -18.81 -2.58 1.40
N LEU A 328 -17.66 -2.59 0.72
CA LEU A 328 -16.45 -1.90 1.21
C LEU A 328 -16.68 -0.39 1.35
N ALA A 329 -17.37 0.23 0.38
CA ALA A 329 -17.76 1.64 0.49
C ALA A 329 -18.63 1.91 1.72
N ALA A 330 -19.59 1.04 2.03
CA ALA A 330 -20.44 1.18 3.22
C ALA A 330 -19.62 1.07 4.51
N ALA A 331 -18.63 0.16 4.59
CA ALA A 331 -17.70 0.09 5.72
C ALA A 331 -16.88 1.37 5.88
N VAL A 332 -16.36 1.93 4.77
CA VAL A 332 -15.63 3.21 4.77
C VAL A 332 -16.54 4.37 5.19
N LEU A 333 -17.76 4.46 4.66
CA LEU A 333 -18.72 5.50 5.03
C LEU A 333 -19.03 5.48 6.54
N LYS A 334 -19.18 4.29 7.13
CA LYS A 334 -19.34 4.15 8.58
C LYS A 334 -18.06 4.59 9.34
N SER A 335 -16.88 4.33 8.79
CA SER A 335 -15.59 4.73 9.39
C SER A 335 -15.43 6.25 9.48
N TYR A 336 -16.06 7.03 8.59
CA TYR A 336 -16.01 8.50 8.67
C TYR A 336 -16.62 9.07 9.96
N MET A 337 -17.49 8.30 10.65
CA MET A 337 -18.04 8.71 11.95
C MET A 337 -17.06 8.51 13.11
N ASP A 338 -16.04 7.68 12.92
CA ASP A 338 -15.07 7.27 13.93
C ASP A 338 -13.67 7.88 13.68
N LEU A 339 -13.55 8.83 12.75
CA LEU A 339 -12.28 9.45 12.38
C LEU A 339 -11.61 10.15 13.56
N LYS A 340 -10.36 9.82 13.80
CA LYS A 340 -9.48 10.44 14.79
C LYS A 340 -8.44 11.30 14.06
N ASN A 341 -8.28 12.54 14.47
CA ASN A 341 -7.25 13.41 13.91
C ASN A 341 -5.85 12.90 14.30
N VAL A 342 -4.91 12.99 13.37
CA VAL A 342 -3.50 12.77 13.65
C VAL A 342 -2.94 13.99 14.37
N GLY A 343 -2.37 13.77 15.56
CA GLY A 343 -1.84 14.87 16.38
C GLY A 343 -0.43 15.29 15.98
N ASP A 344 0.45 14.31 15.71
CA ASP A 344 1.83 14.54 15.24
C ASP A 344 1.94 14.15 13.76
N VAL A 345 2.10 15.14 12.91
CA VAL A 345 2.19 14.96 11.45
C VAL A 345 3.64 14.81 10.95
N THR A 346 4.58 14.49 11.83
CA THR A 346 5.99 14.27 11.45
C THR A 346 6.11 12.96 10.65
N LEU A 347 6.64 13.08 9.45
CA LEU A 347 6.93 11.95 8.57
C LEU A 347 8.27 11.30 8.93
N ARG A 348 8.33 9.97 8.81
CA ARG A 348 9.57 9.20 8.93
C ARG A 348 9.55 8.05 7.94
N VAL A 349 10.72 7.64 7.44
CA VAL A 349 10.87 6.56 6.47
C VAL A 349 12.05 5.67 6.85
N ARG A 350 11.86 4.36 6.75
CA ARG A 350 12.94 3.35 6.77
C ARG A 350 12.67 2.31 5.70
N ARG A 351 13.75 1.76 5.16
CA ARG A 351 13.68 0.59 4.28
C ARG A 351 14.85 -0.33 4.49
N GLU A 352 14.65 -1.60 4.23
CA GLU A 352 15.69 -2.60 4.24
C GLU A 352 15.52 -3.54 3.05
N VAL A 353 16.64 -3.98 2.48
CA VAL A 353 16.66 -4.97 1.42
C VAL A 353 17.21 -6.27 2.02
N VAL A 354 16.36 -7.30 2.02
CA VAL A 354 16.73 -8.62 2.55
C VAL A 354 16.82 -9.66 1.44
N GLY A 355 17.75 -10.57 1.55
CA GLY A 355 17.88 -11.70 0.63
C GLY A 355 17.04 -12.88 1.13
N LEU A 356 15.93 -13.18 0.46
CA LEU A 356 15.11 -14.34 0.79
C LEU A 356 15.73 -15.62 0.24
N PRO A 357 15.94 -16.67 1.08
CA PRO A 357 16.53 -17.92 0.66
C PRO A 357 15.62 -18.67 -0.30
N LEU A 358 16.22 -19.40 -1.23
CA LEU A 358 15.51 -20.18 -2.24
C LEU A 358 15.26 -21.62 -1.78
N ALA A 359 14.13 -22.18 -2.21
CA ALA A 359 13.81 -23.58 -2.08
C ALA A 359 14.87 -24.44 -2.80
N ARG A 360 15.13 -25.63 -2.27
CA ARG A 360 16.01 -26.62 -2.89
C ARG A 360 15.17 -27.74 -3.48
N PHE A 361 15.57 -28.21 -4.65
CA PHE A 361 14.90 -29.29 -5.37
C PHE A 361 15.87 -30.45 -5.58
N SER A 362 15.34 -31.66 -5.54
CA SER A 362 16.08 -32.88 -5.83
C SER A 362 16.39 -32.99 -7.33
N ASP A 363 17.40 -33.78 -7.68
CA ASP A 363 17.74 -34.06 -9.09
C ASP A 363 16.58 -34.69 -9.84
N GLU A 364 15.77 -35.49 -9.17
CA GLU A 364 14.54 -36.10 -9.74
C GLU A 364 13.48 -35.04 -10.07
N GLU A 365 13.24 -34.07 -9.18
CA GLU A 365 12.31 -32.96 -9.45
C GLU A 365 12.80 -32.09 -10.61
N LEU A 366 14.12 -31.82 -10.67
CA LEU A 366 14.72 -31.07 -11.76
C LEU A 366 14.59 -31.81 -13.11
N ARG A 367 14.84 -33.13 -13.12
CA ARG A 367 14.70 -33.97 -14.31
C ARG A 367 13.25 -33.93 -14.81
N LYS A 368 12.29 -34.17 -13.91
CA LYS A 368 10.85 -34.14 -14.22
C LYS A 368 10.40 -32.78 -14.74
N ALA A 369 10.84 -31.68 -14.13
CA ALA A 369 10.52 -30.33 -14.58
C ALA A 369 11.03 -30.07 -16.00
N ARG A 370 12.25 -30.49 -16.33
CA ARG A 370 12.81 -30.36 -17.68
C ARG A 370 12.05 -31.18 -18.71
N GLU A 371 11.62 -32.40 -18.38
CA GLU A 371 10.82 -33.26 -19.24
C GLU A 371 9.43 -32.63 -19.54
N ILE A 372 8.78 -32.04 -18.54
CA ILE A 372 7.50 -31.35 -18.71
C ILE A 372 7.70 -30.12 -19.59
N ALA A 373 8.71 -29.32 -19.38
CA ALA A 373 9.01 -28.15 -20.19
C ALA A 373 9.34 -28.53 -21.64
N ALA A 374 10.10 -29.61 -21.86
CA ALA A 374 10.47 -30.09 -23.19
C ALA A 374 9.27 -30.48 -24.07
N ARG A 375 8.16 -30.92 -23.46
CA ARG A 375 6.88 -31.19 -24.15
C ARG A 375 5.92 -29.98 -24.17
N ASN A 376 6.43 -28.79 -23.92
CA ASN A 376 5.68 -27.54 -23.88
C ASN A 376 4.44 -27.61 -22.97
N TYR A 377 4.60 -28.23 -21.79
CA TYR A 377 3.56 -28.37 -20.74
C TYR A 377 2.27 -29.09 -21.20
N ALA A 378 2.32 -29.78 -22.33
CA ALA A 378 1.15 -30.49 -22.87
C ALA A 378 0.58 -31.49 -21.84
N ASN A 379 -0.74 -31.47 -21.65
CA ASN A 379 -1.47 -32.34 -20.73
C ASN A 379 -0.96 -32.33 -19.28
N THR A 380 -0.41 -31.19 -18.83
CA THR A 380 0.11 -31.05 -17.47
C THR A 380 -0.96 -30.39 -16.58
N PRO A 381 -1.33 -31.00 -15.44
CA PRO A 381 -2.23 -30.37 -14.48
C PRO A 381 -1.68 -29.03 -13.95
N LEU A 382 -2.59 -28.10 -13.59
CA LEU A 382 -2.24 -26.74 -13.17
C LEU A 382 -1.16 -26.68 -12.08
N LEU A 383 -1.33 -27.47 -11.00
CA LEU A 383 -0.35 -27.47 -9.88
C LEU A 383 1.02 -28.01 -10.32
N GLU A 384 1.05 -29.01 -11.19
CA GLU A 384 2.32 -29.55 -11.70
C GLU A 384 2.99 -28.58 -12.67
N MET A 385 2.21 -27.87 -13.48
CA MET A 385 2.67 -26.81 -14.35
C MET A 385 3.28 -25.66 -13.54
N ALA A 386 2.55 -25.14 -12.54
CA ALA A 386 3.04 -24.08 -11.65
C ALA A 386 4.33 -24.50 -10.93
N LYS A 387 4.38 -25.73 -10.37
CA LYS A 387 5.57 -26.28 -9.76
C LYS A 387 6.75 -26.35 -10.74
N THR A 388 6.51 -26.81 -11.96
CA THR A 388 7.53 -26.92 -13.00
C THR A 388 8.13 -25.57 -13.34
N TYR A 389 7.29 -24.57 -13.60
CA TYR A 389 7.76 -23.20 -13.85
C TYR A 389 8.63 -22.71 -12.72
N ARG A 390 8.16 -22.87 -11.48
CA ARG A 390 8.86 -22.34 -10.32
C ARG A 390 10.20 -23.04 -10.04
N ILE A 391 10.27 -24.35 -10.26
CA ILE A 391 11.54 -25.08 -10.20
C ILE A 391 12.56 -24.50 -11.19
N LEU A 392 12.16 -24.30 -12.44
CA LEU A 392 13.07 -23.80 -13.49
C LEU A 392 13.50 -22.36 -13.22
N ASP A 393 12.58 -21.48 -12.79
CA ASP A 393 12.90 -20.10 -12.37
C ASP A 393 13.89 -20.08 -11.21
N THR A 394 13.62 -20.87 -10.17
CA THR A 394 14.47 -20.94 -8.98
C THR A 394 15.89 -21.39 -9.33
N VAL A 395 16.00 -22.39 -10.20
CA VAL A 395 17.32 -22.88 -10.67
C VAL A 395 18.05 -21.83 -11.52
N ALA A 396 17.31 -21.03 -12.31
CA ALA A 396 17.88 -19.94 -13.09
C ALA A 396 18.54 -18.86 -12.18
N GLN A 397 18.14 -18.73 -10.93
CA GLN A 397 18.77 -17.85 -9.94
C GLN A 397 20.13 -18.33 -9.45
N LYS A 398 20.56 -19.57 -9.82
CA LYS A 398 21.87 -20.16 -9.48
C LYS A 398 22.16 -20.14 -7.97
N GLY A 399 21.14 -20.36 -7.15
CA GLY A 399 21.22 -20.37 -5.69
C GLY A 399 21.39 -19.00 -5.01
N LYS A 400 21.32 -17.91 -5.75
CA LYS A 400 21.38 -16.56 -5.19
C LYS A 400 20.04 -16.20 -4.55
N PRO A 401 20.02 -15.75 -3.29
CA PRO A 401 18.79 -15.22 -2.66
C PRO A 401 18.16 -14.12 -3.50
N ILE A 402 16.85 -14.09 -3.55
CA ILE A 402 16.12 -12.98 -4.19
C ILE A 402 16.10 -11.81 -3.22
N ALA A 403 16.66 -10.68 -3.66
CA ALA A 403 16.67 -9.45 -2.88
C ALA A 403 15.31 -8.76 -2.95
N VAL A 404 14.64 -8.59 -1.82
CA VAL A 404 13.34 -7.94 -1.70
C VAL A 404 13.42 -6.74 -0.76
N GLU A 405 12.60 -5.72 -1.01
CA GLU A 405 12.57 -4.50 -0.21
C GLU A 405 11.37 -4.50 0.74
N ILE A 406 11.61 -4.26 2.02
CA ILE A 406 10.60 -3.89 3.02
C ILE A 406 10.77 -2.40 3.29
N GLN A 407 9.68 -1.63 3.18
CA GLN A 407 9.69 -0.20 3.43
C GLN A 407 8.62 0.14 4.47
N VAL A 408 8.95 1.02 5.40
CA VAL A 408 8.00 1.55 6.39
C VAL A 408 8.01 3.07 6.29
N ILE A 409 6.82 3.64 6.13
CA ILE A 409 6.55 5.08 6.22
C ILE A 409 5.64 5.29 7.42
N THR A 410 5.93 6.30 8.25
CA THR A 410 5.09 6.61 9.41
C THR A 410 4.70 8.08 9.47
N LEU A 411 3.56 8.35 10.09
CA LEU A 411 3.08 9.68 10.40
C LEU A 411 2.84 9.77 11.90
N GLY A 412 3.71 10.52 12.57
CA GLY A 412 3.74 10.58 14.02
C GLY A 412 3.87 9.20 14.66
N ARG A 413 3.02 8.93 15.64
CA ARG A 413 2.83 7.62 16.29
C ARG A 413 1.47 7.00 15.97
N ASP A 414 0.72 7.62 15.08
CA ASP A 414 -0.64 7.22 14.77
C ASP A 414 -0.68 6.21 13.62
N ILE A 415 0.00 6.48 12.51
CA ILE A 415 -0.15 5.70 11.28
C ILE A 415 1.20 5.15 10.83
N ALA A 416 1.21 3.87 10.46
CA ALA A 416 2.29 3.22 9.73
C ALA A 416 1.78 2.60 8.43
N TRP A 417 2.54 2.75 7.34
CA TRP A 417 2.41 2.03 6.09
C TRP A 417 3.61 1.11 5.94
N VAL A 418 3.35 -0.19 5.81
CA VAL A 418 4.37 -1.24 5.70
C VAL A 418 4.22 -1.90 4.34
N ALA A 419 5.19 -1.67 3.45
CA ALA A 419 5.26 -2.28 2.14
C ALA A 419 5.93 -3.65 2.21
N LEU A 420 5.27 -4.67 1.70
CA LEU A 420 5.77 -6.01 1.49
C LEU A 420 5.79 -6.35 0.00
N PRO A 421 6.83 -7.03 -0.50
CA PRO A 421 6.85 -7.54 -1.86
C PRO A 421 5.98 -8.78 -1.98
N GLY A 422 5.49 -9.08 -3.20
CA GLY A 422 4.78 -10.33 -3.49
C GLY A 422 3.44 -10.50 -2.80
N GLU A 423 2.86 -11.69 -2.95
CA GLU A 423 1.55 -12.09 -2.42
C GLU A 423 1.73 -12.81 -1.08
N ALA A 424 1.81 -12.01 0.00
CA ALA A 424 2.05 -12.53 1.34
C ALA A 424 0.77 -13.15 1.95
N PHE A 425 0.92 -14.25 2.69
CA PHE A 425 -0.20 -14.83 3.43
C PHE A 425 -0.72 -13.88 4.51
N VAL A 426 -2.02 -13.92 4.74
CA VAL A 426 -2.73 -13.06 5.71
C VAL A 426 -2.09 -13.08 7.09
N GLU A 427 -1.66 -14.25 7.55
CA GLU A 427 -1.06 -14.44 8.88
C GLU A 427 0.25 -13.65 9.06
N LEU A 428 1.00 -13.41 7.98
CA LEU A 428 2.21 -12.58 8.02
C LEU A 428 1.85 -11.11 8.27
N GLY A 429 0.83 -10.61 7.55
CA GLY A 429 0.31 -9.25 7.76
C GLY A 429 -0.26 -9.05 9.17
N LEU A 430 -1.05 -10.01 9.65
CA LEU A 430 -1.59 -10.00 11.01
C LEU A 430 -0.47 -10.02 12.06
N SER A 431 0.60 -10.79 11.84
CA SER A 431 1.77 -10.83 12.73
C SER A 431 2.47 -9.48 12.83
N ILE A 432 2.60 -8.76 11.70
CA ILE A 432 3.16 -7.40 11.67
C ILE A 432 2.23 -6.43 12.43
N LYS A 433 0.91 -6.48 12.18
CA LYS A 433 -0.08 -5.64 12.88
C LYS A 433 -0.09 -5.89 14.39
N ALA A 434 0.09 -7.15 14.82
CA ALA A 434 0.09 -7.54 16.23
C ALA A 434 1.27 -6.96 17.03
N VAL A 435 2.46 -6.85 16.39
CA VAL A 435 3.67 -6.34 17.04
C VAL A 435 3.89 -4.83 16.80
N SER A 436 3.09 -4.22 15.94
CA SER A 436 3.23 -2.80 15.61
C SER A 436 2.88 -1.91 16.78
N PRO A 437 3.74 -0.93 17.15
CA PRO A 437 3.45 0.05 18.19
C PRO A 437 2.57 1.21 17.73
N PHE A 438 2.20 1.28 16.45
CA PHE A 438 1.37 2.34 15.89
C PHE A 438 -0.12 2.05 16.07
N ARG A 439 -0.93 3.11 16.22
CA ARG A 439 -2.39 2.96 16.41
C ARG A 439 -3.05 2.28 15.21
N GLN A 440 -2.67 2.67 14.00
CA GLN A 440 -3.09 2.04 12.76
C GLN A 440 -1.88 1.61 11.94
N THR A 441 -1.84 0.35 11.55
CA THR A 441 -0.81 -0.21 10.69
C THR A 441 -1.45 -0.74 9.42
N ASN A 442 -1.11 -0.12 8.30
CA ASN A 442 -1.52 -0.53 6.96
C ASN A 442 -0.42 -1.42 6.40
N VAL A 443 -0.68 -2.71 6.27
CA VAL A 443 0.24 -3.63 5.59
C VAL A 443 -0.19 -3.72 4.14
N ILE A 444 0.72 -3.43 3.21
CA ILE A 444 0.47 -3.35 1.77
C ILE A 444 1.32 -4.42 1.10
N GLU A 445 0.71 -5.37 0.42
CA GLU A 445 1.41 -6.35 -0.41
C GLU A 445 1.63 -5.84 -1.83
N LEU A 446 2.38 -6.60 -2.64
CA LEU A 446 2.71 -6.25 -4.03
C LEU A 446 3.28 -4.83 -4.14
N ALA A 447 4.03 -4.43 -3.12
CA ALA A 447 4.60 -3.10 -3.00
C ALA A 447 6.11 -3.13 -3.24
N ASN A 448 6.60 -2.17 -4.03
CA ASN A 448 8.01 -1.96 -4.38
C ASN A 448 8.67 -3.10 -5.15
N GLY A 449 7.88 -4.03 -5.66
CA GLY A 449 8.28 -5.20 -6.45
C GLY A 449 7.25 -6.30 -6.32
N ALA A 450 7.13 -7.16 -7.34
CA ALA A 450 6.23 -8.30 -7.36
C ALA A 450 7.07 -9.58 -7.33
N GLU A 451 7.17 -10.18 -6.16
CA GLU A 451 8.12 -11.26 -5.90
C GLU A 451 7.39 -12.52 -5.42
N TYR A 452 6.49 -13.08 -6.25
CA TYR A 452 5.85 -14.38 -6.03
C TYR A 452 4.95 -14.47 -4.78
N TYR A 453 4.38 -15.67 -4.54
CA TYR A 453 3.72 -15.99 -3.26
C TYR A 453 4.73 -16.08 -2.13
N ILE A 454 4.32 -15.60 -0.95
CA ILE A 454 5.11 -15.67 0.28
C ILE A 454 4.28 -16.35 1.36
N PRO A 455 4.31 -17.70 1.41
CA PRO A 455 3.59 -18.48 2.42
C PRO A 455 4.21 -18.32 3.81
N ASN A 456 3.40 -18.52 4.85
CA ASN A 456 3.89 -18.74 6.20
C ASN A 456 4.52 -20.14 6.35
N ARG A 457 5.27 -20.37 7.42
CA ARG A 457 6.00 -21.61 7.66
C ARG A 457 5.12 -22.86 7.63
N SER A 458 3.94 -22.82 8.26
CA SER A 458 3.05 -23.99 8.35
C SER A 458 2.55 -24.45 6.98
N ALA A 459 2.35 -23.56 6.05
CA ALA A 459 1.86 -23.87 4.72
C ALA A 459 2.78 -24.81 3.93
N TYR A 460 4.10 -24.82 4.21
CA TYR A 460 5.04 -25.69 3.49
C TYR A 460 4.78 -27.17 3.73
N THR A 461 4.28 -27.56 4.91
CA THR A 461 3.85 -28.95 5.18
C THR A 461 2.49 -29.27 4.60
N GLU A 462 1.67 -28.26 4.31
CA GLU A 462 0.33 -28.37 3.75
C GLU A 462 0.36 -28.45 2.20
N GLY A 463 1.38 -27.89 1.56
CA GLY A 463 1.52 -27.86 0.10
C GLY A 463 0.49 -26.95 -0.58
N GLN A 464 0.03 -27.35 -1.77
CA GLN A 464 -0.93 -26.67 -2.63
C GLN A 464 -0.35 -25.49 -3.42
N TYR A 465 -1.23 -24.77 -4.16
CA TYR A 465 -0.90 -23.84 -5.22
C TYR A 465 0.13 -22.78 -4.81
N GLU A 466 -0.08 -22.10 -3.71
CA GLU A 466 0.79 -21.00 -3.28
C GLU A 466 2.20 -21.48 -2.92
N VAL A 467 2.29 -22.67 -2.31
CA VAL A 467 3.57 -23.28 -1.92
C VAL A 467 4.32 -23.82 -3.15
N VAL A 468 3.62 -24.45 -4.10
CA VAL A 468 4.29 -24.95 -5.32
C VAL A 468 4.64 -23.81 -6.29
N SER A 469 4.03 -22.64 -6.13
CA SER A 469 4.28 -21.45 -6.95
C SER A 469 5.35 -20.53 -6.38
N THR A 470 5.84 -20.74 -5.14
CA THR A 470 6.88 -19.91 -4.53
C THR A 470 8.29 -20.45 -4.80
N PRO A 471 9.29 -19.59 -5.12
CA PRO A 471 10.69 -19.98 -5.19
C PRO A 471 11.37 -20.02 -3.81
N TYR A 472 10.71 -19.49 -2.77
CA TYR A 472 11.32 -19.27 -1.47
C TYR A 472 11.36 -20.54 -0.62
N ALA A 473 12.39 -20.62 0.23
CA ALA A 473 12.47 -21.64 1.27
C ALA A 473 11.50 -21.32 2.42
N GLU A 474 11.17 -22.36 3.17
CA GLU A 474 10.42 -22.25 4.43
C GLU A 474 11.03 -21.20 5.37
N GLY A 475 10.21 -20.35 5.96
CA GLY A 475 10.62 -19.29 6.88
C GLY A 475 10.92 -17.94 6.20
N ALA A 476 10.89 -17.85 4.88
CA ALA A 476 11.08 -16.57 4.16
C ALA A 476 10.03 -15.51 4.55
N GLY A 477 8.77 -15.92 4.75
CA GLY A 477 7.69 -15.03 5.19
C GLY A 477 7.96 -14.43 6.58
N GLU A 478 8.44 -15.24 7.51
CA GLU A 478 8.78 -14.80 8.87
C GLU A 478 9.99 -13.86 8.90
N MET A 479 10.89 -13.95 7.92
CA MET A 479 11.96 -12.95 7.75
C MET A 479 11.39 -11.57 7.44
N LEU A 480 10.36 -11.47 6.57
CA LEU A 480 9.68 -10.20 6.29
C LEU A 480 9.03 -9.63 7.55
N VAL A 481 8.34 -10.48 8.34
CA VAL A 481 7.71 -10.06 9.61
C VAL A 481 8.76 -9.51 10.58
N THR A 482 9.87 -10.21 10.73
CA THR A 482 10.97 -9.79 11.63
C THR A 482 11.55 -8.45 11.21
N THR A 483 11.86 -8.28 9.92
CA THR A 483 12.40 -7.02 9.39
C THR A 483 11.41 -5.87 9.54
N ALA A 484 10.13 -6.08 9.19
CA ALA A 484 9.10 -5.07 9.35
C ALA A 484 8.94 -4.65 10.82
N ALA A 485 8.94 -5.60 11.76
CA ALA A 485 8.87 -5.34 13.19
C ALA A 485 10.07 -4.50 13.69
N GLN A 486 11.27 -4.80 13.21
CA GLN A 486 12.47 -4.01 13.54
C GLN A 486 12.35 -2.58 13.06
N LEU A 487 11.98 -2.36 11.78
CA LEU A 487 11.81 -1.03 11.21
C LEU A 487 10.72 -0.23 11.93
N LEU A 488 9.59 -0.85 12.27
CA LEU A 488 8.52 -0.22 13.05
C LEU A 488 8.99 0.19 14.45
N ALA A 489 9.76 -0.67 15.13
CA ALA A 489 10.31 -0.37 16.46
C ALA A 489 11.33 0.77 16.42
N GLU A 490 12.18 0.84 15.39
CA GLU A 490 13.13 1.93 15.19
C GLU A 490 12.42 3.27 15.00
N LEU A 491 11.44 3.32 14.09
CA LEU A 491 10.66 4.53 13.79
C LEU A 491 9.84 5.01 14.99
N ASN A 492 9.30 4.07 15.79
CA ASN A 492 8.60 4.43 17.02
C ASN A 492 9.54 5.06 18.07
N ARG A 493 10.76 4.51 18.23
CA ARG A 493 11.77 5.11 19.12
C ARG A 493 12.15 6.52 18.70
N GLU A 494 12.33 6.76 17.40
CA GLU A 494 12.59 8.10 16.85
C GLU A 494 11.42 9.07 17.07
N ALA A 495 10.20 8.55 17.16
CA ALA A 495 9.01 9.32 17.52
C ALA A 495 8.86 9.54 19.04
N GLY A 496 9.85 9.17 19.85
CA GLY A 496 9.79 9.29 21.31
C GLY A 496 8.93 8.23 21.98
N GLY A 497 8.61 7.14 21.28
CA GLY A 497 7.84 6.02 21.82
C GLY A 497 8.68 5.07 22.67
N SER A 498 8.08 4.46 23.71
CA SER A 498 8.67 3.34 24.42
C SER A 498 8.37 2.03 23.70
N LEU A 499 9.11 0.97 23.99
CA LEU A 499 8.85 -0.38 23.47
C LEU A 499 7.59 -1.05 24.08
N ALA A 500 6.97 -0.42 25.09
CA ALA A 500 5.82 -0.93 25.80
C ALA A 500 4.53 -0.31 25.27
N GLY A 501 3.84 -1.04 24.38
CA GLY A 501 2.43 -0.84 24.08
C GLY A 501 2.09 0.23 23.02
N LYS A 502 0.93 0.03 22.39
CA LYS A 502 0.29 1.05 21.55
C LYS A 502 -0.07 2.27 22.41
N PRO A 503 0.02 3.51 21.88
CA PRO A 503 -0.54 4.66 22.56
C PRO A 503 -2.06 4.49 22.72
N ASP A 504 -2.59 4.90 23.86
CA ASP A 504 -4.03 4.87 24.18
C ASP A 504 -4.88 5.71 23.20
#